data_51552e50e2cbda41685bd8ffdc030f60
#
_entry.id   51552e50e2cbda41685bd8ffdc030f60
#
_cell.length_a   1.000
_cell.length_b   1.000
_cell.length_c   1.000
_cell.angle_alpha   90.00
_cell.angle_beta   90.00
_cell.angle_gamma   90.00
#
_symmetry.space_group_name_H-M   'P 1'
#
loop_
_entity.id
_entity.type
_entity.pdbx_description
1 polymer ?
#
loop_
_entity_poly.entity_id
_entity_poly.type
_entity_poly.pdbx_seq_one_letter_code
_entity_poly.pdbx_strand_id
1 'polypeptide(L)'
;MKHMNKYVKLILKWILVFFVTSIVAFAIVRITPGSPVDITLTNLGLPKTEENVKAIEKLYHFDEPLIKQYFSWMKDFLSGEWGKSYLTQSSLKPEILSRLPLSFGIGIGGILLAMALSFGLGYKASLNDKGVYNYISRGLTLMSQTVPVFLLILLTIYFLGVKFQIMKFFTNVTPAAII
;
A
#
# COMPACT_ATOMS: atom_id res chain seq x y z
N MET A 1 24.73 -7.09 29.61
CA MET A 1 23.45 -6.78 28.94
C MET A 1 22.21 -7.35 29.68
N LYS A 2 22.21 -7.49 31.00
CA LYS A 2 21.22 -8.29 31.77
C LYS A 2 19.98 -7.53 32.28
N HIS A 3 19.87 -6.19 32.10
CA HIS A 3 18.75 -5.40 32.66
C HIS A 3 18.18 -4.35 31.72
N MET A 4 18.14 -4.63 30.42
CA MET A 4 17.43 -3.72 29.50
C MET A 4 15.92 -3.89 29.70
N ASN A 5 15.22 -2.79 29.99
CA ASN A 5 13.77 -2.76 30.22
C ASN A 5 13.04 -3.42 29.03
N LYS A 6 11.99 -4.20 29.29
CA LYS A 6 11.15 -4.88 28.27
C LYS A 6 10.71 -3.91 27.15
N TYR A 7 10.37 -2.69 27.50
CA TYR A 7 9.94 -1.67 26.54
C TYR A 7 11.07 -1.18 25.64
N VAL A 8 12.29 -1.05 26.17
CA VAL A 8 13.49 -0.68 25.38
C VAL A 8 13.78 -1.78 24.33
N LYS A 9 13.71 -3.07 24.73
CA LYS A 9 13.89 -4.19 23.81
C LYS A 9 12.84 -4.16 22.70
N LEU A 10 11.60 -3.86 23.05
CA LEU A 10 10.50 -3.78 22.07
C LEU A 10 10.73 -2.64 21.06
N ILE A 11 11.10 -1.47 21.54
CA ILE A 11 11.42 -0.30 20.68
C ILE A 11 12.58 -0.62 19.74
N LEU A 12 13.69 -1.15 20.28
CA LEU A 12 14.85 -1.55 19.46
C LEU A 12 14.48 -2.58 18.39
N LYS A 13 13.61 -3.55 18.73
CA LYS A 13 13.11 -4.53 17.77
C LYS A 13 12.36 -3.84 16.61
N TRP A 14 11.46 -2.91 16.92
CA TRP A 14 10.69 -2.21 15.88
C TRP A 14 11.58 -1.28 15.03
N ILE A 15 12.56 -0.62 15.63
CA ILE A 15 13.57 0.17 14.91
C ILE A 15 14.35 -0.75 13.94
N LEU A 16 14.80 -1.91 14.42
CA LEU A 16 15.51 -2.88 13.58
C LEU A 16 14.63 -3.36 12.42
N VAL A 17 13.37 -3.73 12.69
CA VAL A 17 12.41 -4.14 11.66
C VAL A 17 12.20 -3.03 10.63
N PHE A 18 12.06 -1.78 11.07
CA PHE A 18 11.94 -0.63 10.17
C PHE A 18 13.14 -0.52 9.22
N PHE A 19 14.36 -0.55 9.75
CA PHE A 19 15.57 -0.46 8.91
C PHE A 19 15.72 -1.65 7.97
N VAL A 20 15.49 -2.87 8.43
CA VAL A 20 15.55 -4.06 7.56
C VAL A 20 14.51 -3.96 6.44
N THR A 21 13.28 -3.60 6.76
CA THR A 21 12.21 -3.46 5.76
C THR A 21 12.53 -2.35 4.76
N SER A 22 13.07 -1.21 5.22
CA SER A 22 13.43 -0.08 4.34
C SER A 22 14.58 -0.44 3.39
N ILE A 23 15.60 -1.17 3.88
CA ILE A 23 16.70 -1.66 3.05
C ILE A 23 16.19 -2.63 1.98
N VAL A 24 15.34 -3.58 2.38
CA VAL A 24 14.73 -4.54 1.45
C VAL A 24 13.88 -3.82 0.40
N ALA A 25 13.03 -2.89 0.80
CA ALA A 25 12.20 -2.11 -0.11
C ALA A 25 13.06 -1.29 -1.09
N PHE A 26 14.10 -0.62 -0.59
CA PHE A 26 15.07 0.12 -1.43
C PHE A 26 15.77 -0.80 -2.44
N ALA A 27 16.25 -1.97 -2.00
CA ALA A 27 16.93 -2.93 -2.86
C ALA A 27 16.01 -3.48 -3.96
N ILE A 28 14.75 -3.83 -3.62
CA ILE A 28 13.76 -4.32 -4.60
C ILE A 28 13.57 -3.30 -5.72
N VAL A 29 13.39 -2.02 -5.41
CA VAL A 29 13.21 -0.97 -6.43
C VAL A 29 14.43 -0.86 -7.35
N ARG A 30 15.65 -1.13 -6.85
CA ARG A 30 16.88 -1.05 -7.62
C ARG A 30 17.14 -2.29 -8.48
N ILE A 31 16.65 -3.46 -8.07
CA ILE A 31 16.85 -4.73 -8.79
C ILE A 31 15.74 -4.96 -9.82
N THR A 32 14.58 -4.33 -9.64
CA THR A 32 13.43 -4.52 -10.55
C THR A 32 13.80 -4.05 -11.97
N PRO A 33 13.52 -4.88 -13.00
CA PRO A 33 13.73 -4.49 -14.40
C PRO A 33 12.88 -3.26 -14.77
N GLY A 34 13.47 -2.34 -15.51
CA GLY A 34 12.86 -1.03 -15.81
C GLY A 34 13.53 0.06 -14.98
N SER A 35 14.76 0.41 -15.40
CA SER A 35 15.53 1.47 -14.74
C SER A 35 14.68 2.75 -14.60
N PRO A 36 14.66 3.40 -13.43
CA PRO A 36 14.06 4.74 -13.31
C PRO A 36 14.60 5.73 -14.34
N VAL A 37 15.83 5.52 -14.82
CA VAL A 37 16.44 6.28 -15.91
C VAL A 37 15.68 6.08 -17.21
N ASP A 38 15.38 4.82 -17.58
CA ASP A 38 14.65 4.50 -18.81
C ASP A 38 13.23 5.07 -18.79
N ILE A 39 12.55 4.95 -17.66
CA ILE A 39 11.21 5.53 -17.46
C ILE A 39 11.24 7.04 -17.60
N THR A 40 12.24 7.71 -17.00
CA THR A 40 12.39 9.16 -17.07
C THR A 40 12.71 9.63 -18.49
N LEU A 41 13.61 8.94 -19.19
CA LEU A 41 13.94 9.25 -20.59
C LEU A 41 12.72 9.12 -21.49
N THR A 42 11.95 8.04 -21.32
CA THR A 42 10.71 7.82 -22.09
C THR A 42 9.69 8.92 -21.84
N ASN A 43 9.49 9.31 -20.58
CA ASN A 43 8.54 10.38 -20.21
C ASN A 43 8.96 11.76 -20.72
N LEU A 44 10.25 12.00 -20.83
CA LEU A 44 10.80 13.26 -21.38
C LEU A 44 10.88 13.24 -22.91
N GLY A 45 10.56 12.11 -23.56
CA GLY A 45 10.72 11.95 -25.01
C GLY A 45 12.17 12.00 -25.48
N LEU A 46 13.12 11.73 -24.59
CA LEU A 46 14.55 11.76 -24.90
C LEU A 46 15.04 10.40 -25.41
N PRO A 47 15.87 10.37 -26.47
CA PRO A 47 16.46 9.13 -26.93
C PRO A 47 17.46 8.57 -25.90
N LYS A 48 17.56 7.25 -25.82
CA LYS A 48 18.49 6.55 -24.92
C LYS A 48 19.92 6.62 -25.46
N THR A 49 20.53 7.80 -25.39
CA THR A 49 21.94 8.02 -25.67
C THR A 49 22.74 7.93 -24.38
N GLU A 50 24.05 7.62 -24.47
CA GLU A 50 24.92 7.60 -23.28
C GLU A 50 24.93 8.94 -22.53
N GLU A 51 24.87 10.04 -23.27
CA GLU A 51 24.85 11.38 -22.69
C GLU A 51 23.57 11.62 -21.86
N ASN A 52 22.40 11.29 -22.41
CA ASN A 52 21.12 11.43 -21.73
C ASN A 52 21.02 10.49 -20.52
N VAL A 53 21.51 9.26 -20.64
CA VAL A 53 21.55 8.30 -19.50
C VAL A 53 22.41 8.86 -18.38
N LYS A 54 23.64 9.30 -18.65
CA LYS A 54 24.53 9.90 -17.65
C LYS A 54 23.97 11.17 -17.03
N ALA A 55 23.27 12.01 -17.82
CA ALA A 55 22.63 13.20 -17.31
C ALA A 55 21.51 12.87 -16.29
N ILE A 56 20.67 11.86 -16.59
CA ILE A 56 19.60 11.42 -15.69
C ILE A 56 20.17 10.70 -14.46
N GLU A 57 21.19 9.85 -14.64
CA GLU A 57 21.87 9.17 -13.53
C GLU A 57 22.43 10.18 -12.53
N LYS A 58 23.09 11.22 -13.05
CA LYS A 58 23.65 12.29 -12.22
C LYS A 58 22.55 13.13 -11.53
N LEU A 59 21.44 13.40 -12.23
CA LEU A 59 20.32 14.18 -11.68
C LEU A 59 19.66 13.49 -10.49
N TYR A 60 19.56 12.15 -10.54
CA TYR A 60 18.92 11.35 -9.49
C TYR A 60 19.94 10.61 -8.59
N HIS A 61 21.23 10.94 -8.71
CA HIS A 61 22.33 10.33 -7.94
C HIS A 61 22.41 8.80 -8.08
N PHE A 62 22.05 8.25 -9.27
CA PHE A 62 22.12 6.82 -9.52
C PHE A 62 23.54 6.35 -9.84
N ASP A 63 24.44 7.26 -10.15
CA ASP A 63 25.87 7.06 -10.36
C ASP A 63 26.64 6.84 -9.04
N GLU A 64 26.00 7.14 -7.89
CA GLU A 64 26.63 6.99 -6.59
C GLU A 64 26.55 5.54 -6.07
N PRO A 65 27.44 5.13 -5.12
CA PRO A 65 27.34 3.83 -4.46
C PRO A 65 25.98 3.63 -3.78
N LEU A 66 25.41 2.43 -3.86
CA LEU A 66 24.08 2.09 -3.32
C LEU A 66 23.90 2.48 -1.85
N ILE A 67 24.96 2.34 -1.05
CA ILE A 67 24.94 2.72 0.37
C ILE A 67 24.70 4.22 0.51
N LYS A 68 25.37 5.06 -0.30
CA LYS A 68 25.18 6.51 -0.26
C LYS A 68 23.78 6.90 -0.72
N GLN A 69 23.30 6.27 -1.81
CA GLN A 69 21.94 6.46 -2.29
C GLN A 69 20.89 6.11 -1.22
N TYR A 70 21.07 5.01 -0.46
CA TYR A 70 20.16 4.63 0.61
C TYR A 70 20.13 5.67 1.74
N PHE A 71 21.28 6.13 2.20
CA PHE A 71 21.32 7.13 3.27
C PHE A 71 20.78 8.50 2.83
N SER A 72 21.03 8.92 1.60
CA SER A 72 20.43 10.13 1.03
C SER A 72 18.91 10.00 0.97
N TRP A 73 18.41 8.91 0.39
CA TRP A 73 16.97 8.63 0.35
C TRP A 73 16.32 8.57 1.74
N MET A 74 16.96 7.94 2.71
CA MET A 74 16.45 7.85 4.08
C MET A 74 16.43 9.23 4.75
N LYS A 75 17.44 10.06 4.53
CA LYS A 75 17.48 11.42 5.03
C LYS A 75 16.33 12.25 4.45
N ASP A 76 16.12 12.20 3.14
CA ASP A 76 15.05 12.93 2.45
C ASP A 76 13.67 12.44 2.91
N PHE A 77 13.49 11.13 3.06
CA PHE A 77 12.27 10.54 3.60
C PHE A 77 11.94 11.06 5.01
N LEU A 78 12.94 11.08 5.91
CA LEU A 78 12.77 11.56 7.29
C LEU A 78 12.58 13.08 7.38
N SER A 79 13.16 13.86 6.47
CA SER A 79 12.94 15.30 6.38
C SER A 79 11.59 15.68 5.76
N GLY A 80 10.87 14.68 5.22
CA GLY A 80 9.57 14.87 4.57
C GLY A 80 9.67 15.30 3.11
N GLU A 81 10.82 15.15 2.49
CA GLU A 81 11.06 15.32 1.06
C GLU A 81 10.94 13.96 0.38
N TRP A 82 9.71 13.55 0.06
CA TRP A 82 9.45 12.21 -0.48
C TRP A 82 9.69 12.08 -1.99
N GLY A 83 10.16 13.16 -2.62
CA GLY A 83 10.50 13.19 -4.04
C GLY A 83 9.29 13.27 -4.97
N LYS A 84 9.52 12.88 -6.22
CA LYS A 84 8.53 12.88 -7.30
C LYS A 84 8.36 11.48 -7.89
N SER A 85 7.17 11.20 -8.40
CA SER A 85 6.90 9.99 -9.16
C SER A 85 7.71 9.98 -10.47
N TYR A 86 8.38 8.88 -10.78
CA TYR A 86 9.08 8.74 -12.06
C TYR A 86 8.12 8.71 -13.26
N LEU A 87 6.87 8.25 -13.03
CA LEU A 87 5.86 8.16 -14.10
C LEU A 87 5.16 9.49 -14.36
N THR A 88 4.67 10.15 -13.31
CA THR A 88 3.80 11.32 -13.45
C THR A 88 4.52 12.65 -13.18
N GLN A 89 5.76 12.60 -12.69
CA GLN A 89 6.54 13.75 -12.21
C GLN A 89 5.84 14.58 -11.13
N SER A 90 4.71 14.08 -10.59
CA SER A 90 3.98 14.70 -9.49
C SER A 90 4.72 14.51 -8.16
N SER A 91 4.56 15.47 -7.24
CA SER A 91 5.10 15.35 -5.88
C SER A 91 4.38 14.25 -5.10
N LEU A 92 5.14 13.28 -4.55
CA LEU A 92 4.59 12.12 -3.84
C LEU A 92 3.92 12.49 -2.53
N LYS A 93 4.49 13.43 -1.77
CA LYS A 93 3.98 13.80 -0.44
C LYS A 93 2.53 14.29 -0.45
N PRO A 94 2.14 15.32 -1.25
CA PRO A 94 0.75 15.76 -1.28
C PRO A 94 -0.18 14.69 -1.84
N GLU A 95 0.28 13.89 -2.80
CA GLU A 95 -0.53 12.82 -3.38
C GLU A 95 -0.84 11.72 -2.35
N ILE A 96 0.15 11.28 -1.59
CA ILE A 96 -0.06 10.30 -0.53
C ILE A 96 -0.93 10.88 0.58
N LEU A 97 -0.62 12.08 1.07
CA LEU A 97 -1.36 12.71 2.17
C LEU A 97 -2.82 12.99 1.82
N SER A 98 -3.13 13.29 0.56
CA SER A 98 -4.53 13.49 0.12
C SER A 98 -5.35 12.20 0.11
N ARG A 99 -4.71 11.04 -0.10
CA ARG A 99 -5.38 9.71 -0.15
C ARG A 99 -5.47 9.02 1.21
N LEU A 100 -4.55 9.35 2.14
CA LEU A 100 -4.52 8.74 3.47
C LEU A 100 -5.84 8.85 4.26
N PRO A 101 -6.50 10.03 4.36
CA PRO A 101 -7.75 10.17 5.12
C PRO A 101 -8.85 9.23 4.62
N LEU A 102 -8.98 9.08 3.32
CA LEU A 102 -9.97 8.17 2.73
C LEU A 102 -9.63 6.71 3.05
N SER A 103 -8.37 6.31 2.89
CA SER A 103 -7.92 4.94 3.19
C SER A 103 -8.10 4.59 4.66
N PHE A 104 -7.72 5.50 5.57
CA PHE A 104 -7.95 5.31 7.01
C PHE A 104 -9.44 5.31 7.36
N GLY A 105 -10.24 6.18 6.76
CA GLY A 105 -11.69 6.22 6.97
C GLY A 105 -12.36 4.91 6.60
N ILE A 106 -12.04 4.36 5.43
CA ILE A 106 -12.55 3.06 4.97
C ILE A 106 -12.04 1.93 5.88
N GLY A 107 -10.75 1.91 6.21
CA GLY A 107 -10.15 0.87 7.06
C GLY A 107 -10.74 0.86 8.48
N ILE A 108 -10.77 2.00 9.14
CA ILE A 108 -11.32 2.14 10.50
C ILE A 108 -12.82 1.85 10.50
N GLY A 109 -13.58 2.42 9.54
CA GLY A 109 -15.01 2.17 9.41
C GLY A 109 -15.30 0.68 9.18
N GLY A 110 -14.53 0.02 8.33
CA GLY A 110 -14.63 -1.43 8.10
C GLY A 110 -14.37 -2.25 9.37
N ILE A 111 -13.33 -1.92 10.12
CA ILE A 111 -13.00 -2.59 11.38
C ILE A 111 -14.12 -2.39 12.41
N LEU A 112 -14.61 -1.17 12.61
CA LEU A 112 -15.69 -0.88 13.56
C LEU A 112 -16.96 -1.63 13.19
N LEU A 113 -17.33 -1.65 11.91
CA LEU A 113 -18.49 -2.39 11.42
C LEU A 113 -18.32 -3.90 11.65
N ALA A 114 -17.15 -4.44 11.31
CA ALA A 114 -16.84 -5.86 11.52
C ALA A 114 -16.91 -6.23 13.01
N MET A 115 -16.38 -5.39 13.90
CA MET A 115 -16.45 -5.59 15.34
C MET A 115 -17.91 -5.58 15.83
N ALA A 116 -18.70 -4.58 15.44
CA ALA A 116 -20.11 -4.49 15.85
C ALA A 116 -20.91 -5.72 15.41
N LEU A 117 -20.74 -6.15 14.15
CA LEU A 117 -21.40 -7.35 13.62
C LEU A 117 -20.93 -8.63 14.33
N SER A 118 -19.62 -8.77 14.54
CA SER A 118 -19.04 -9.95 15.21
C SER A 118 -19.47 -10.06 16.65
N PHE A 119 -19.48 -8.96 17.40
CA PHE A 119 -20.00 -8.96 18.78
C PHE A 119 -21.49 -9.29 18.83
N GLY A 120 -22.30 -8.66 17.97
CA GLY A 120 -23.73 -8.90 17.91
C GLY A 120 -24.09 -10.33 17.54
N LEU A 121 -23.47 -10.86 16.49
CA LEU A 121 -23.70 -12.25 16.06
C LEU A 121 -23.12 -13.25 17.05
N GLY A 122 -21.90 -13.02 17.55
CA GLY A 122 -21.23 -13.89 18.51
C GLY A 122 -22.00 -14.00 19.83
N TYR A 123 -22.46 -12.87 20.36
CA TYR A 123 -23.31 -12.86 21.56
C TYR A 123 -24.59 -13.69 21.36
N LYS A 124 -25.34 -13.44 20.27
CA LYS A 124 -26.56 -14.21 19.97
C LYS A 124 -26.29 -15.69 19.71
N ALA A 125 -25.17 -16.02 19.09
CA ALA A 125 -24.75 -17.41 18.85
C ALA A 125 -24.41 -18.14 20.16
N SER A 126 -23.81 -17.45 21.14
CA SER A 126 -23.47 -18.05 22.45
C SER A 126 -24.67 -18.40 23.33
N LEU A 127 -25.81 -17.78 23.09
CA LEU A 127 -27.03 -18.05 23.87
C LEU A 127 -27.70 -19.38 23.51
N ASN A 128 -27.48 -19.90 22.30
CA ASN A 128 -28.06 -21.16 21.84
C ASN A 128 -27.17 -21.84 20.80
N ASP A 129 -26.48 -22.89 21.18
CA ASP A 129 -25.57 -23.65 20.32
C ASP A 129 -26.22 -24.26 19.08
N LYS A 130 -27.51 -24.53 19.13
CA LYS A 130 -28.31 -25.06 18.03
C LYS A 130 -29.17 -24.01 17.35
N GLY A 131 -28.97 -22.74 17.72
CA GLY A 131 -29.72 -21.60 17.19
C GLY A 131 -29.24 -21.17 15.80
N VAL A 132 -30.13 -20.50 15.08
CA VAL A 132 -29.88 -19.96 13.73
C VAL A 132 -28.65 -19.05 13.69
N TYR A 133 -28.43 -18.26 14.73
CA TYR A 133 -27.27 -17.37 14.83
C TYR A 133 -25.93 -18.12 14.90
N ASN A 134 -25.91 -19.30 15.50
CA ASN A 134 -24.70 -20.15 15.52
C ASN A 134 -24.38 -20.68 14.13
N TYR A 135 -25.39 -21.12 13.37
CA TYR A 135 -25.19 -21.57 11.97
C TYR A 135 -24.73 -20.42 11.08
N ILE A 136 -25.29 -19.22 11.21
CA ILE A 136 -24.87 -18.03 10.47
C ILE A 136 -23.42 -17.66 10.82
N SER A 137 -23.06 -17.62 12.10
CA SER A 137 -21.70 -17.29 12.54
C SER A 137 -20.67 -18.29 12.00
N ARG A 138 -20.96 -19.59 12.08
CA ARG A 138 -20.09 -20.65 11.52
C ARG A 138 -19.98 -20.53 9.99
N GLY A 139 -21.09 -20.30 9.30
CA GLY A 139 -21.12 -20.11 7.85
C GLY A 139 -20.27 -18.92 7.41
N LEU A 140 -20.40 -17.77 8.05
CA LEU A 140 -19.58 -16.58 7.78
C LEU A 140 -18.09 -16.84 8.05
N THR A 141 -17.76 -17.53 9.16
CA THR A 141 -16.38 -17.90 9.47
C THR A 141 -15.79 -18.82 8.39
N LEU A 142 -16.53 -19.84 7.97
CA LEU A 142 -16.09 -20.74 6.88
C LEU A 142 -15.93 -19.96 5.56
N MET A 143 -16.88 -19.12 5.20
CA MET A 143 -16.79 -18.30 3.98
C MET A 143 -15.56 -17.37 4.02
N SER A 144 -15.29 -16.72 5.15
CA SER A 144 -14.14 -15.82 5.28
C SER A 144 -12.78 -16.52 5.14
N GLN A 145 -12.72 -17.81 5.47
CA GLN A 145 -11.50 -18.61 5.36
C GLN A 145 -11.35 -19.29 3.99
N THR A 146 -12.47 -19.60 3.33
CA THR A 146 -12.47 -20.40 2.11
C THR A 146 -12.54 -19.53 0.86
N VAL A 147 -13.26 -18.40 0.91
CA VAL A 147 -13.47 -17.55 -0.26
C VAL A 147 -12.35 -16.52 -0.36
N PRO A 148 -11.56 -16.51 -1.46
CA PRO A 148 -10.52 -15.51 -1.66
C PRO A 148 -11.11 -14.09 -1.70
N VAL A 149 -10.46 -13.16 -0.98
CA VAL A 149 -10.92 -11.75 -0.88
C VAL A 149 -11.11 -11.10 -2.24
N PHE A 150 -10.22 -11.37 -3.20
CA PHE A 150 -10.35 -10.79 -4.56
C PHE A 150 -11.65 -11.21 -5.25
N LEU A 151 -12.12 -12.45 -5.04
CA LEU A 151 -13.39 -12.93 -5.61
C LEU A 151 -14.58 -12.17 -4.99
N LEU A 152 -14.57 -11.95 -3.68
CA LEU A 152 -15.60 -11.12 -3.01
C LEU A 152 -15.63 -9.70 -3.56
N ILE A 153 -14.46 -9.10 -3.80
CA ILE A 153 -14.36 -7.77 -4.40
C ILE A 153 -14.95 -7.77 -5.82
N LEU A 154 -14.57 -8.73 -6.66
CA LEU A 154 -15.09 -8.84 -8.03
C LEU A 154 -16.61 -9.04 -8.06
N LEU A 155 -17.14 -9.91 -7.20
CA LEU A 155 -18.59 -10.10 -7.07
C LEU A 155 -19.30 -8.83 -6.59
N THR A 156 -18.70 -8.12 -5.63
CA THR A 156 -19.24 -6.84 -5.14
C THR A 156 -19.30 -5.80 -6.26
N ILE A 157 -18.23 -5.64 -7.04
CA ILE A 157 -18.18 -4.73 -8.19
C ILE A 157 -19.21 -5.14 -9.23
N TYR A 158 -19.31 -6.43 -9.54
CA TYR A 158 -20.27 -6.93 -10.52
C TYR A 158 -21.71 -6.67 -10.07
N PHE A 159 -22.09 -7.08 -8.86
CA PHE A 159 -23.47 -6.93 -8.40
C PHE A 159 -23.85 -5.47 -8.15
N LEU A 160 -23.03 -4.72 -7.40
CA LEU A 160 -23.37 -3.35 -7.03
C LEU A 160 -23.08 -2.33 -8.14
N GLY A 161 -22.06 -2.56 -8.96
CA GLY A 161 -21.68 -1.64 -10.03
C GLY A 161 -22.34 -1.95 -11.37
N VAL A 162 -22.28 -3.22 -11.80
CA VAL A 162 -22.72 -3.58 -13.15
C VAL A 162 -24.19 -3.99 -13.17
N LYS A 163 -24.58 -4.94 -12.31
CA LYS A 163 -25.94 -5.53 -12.36
C LYS A 163 -27.01 -4.61 -11.77
N PHE A 164 -26.77 -4.07 -10.58
CA PHE A 164 -27.76 -3.22 -9.89
C PHE A 164 -27.51 -1.72 -10.08
N GLN A 165 -26.34 -1.34 -10.60
CA GLN A 165 -25.94 0.06 -10.83
C GLN A 165 -26.09 0.99 -9.63
N ILE A 166 -26.00 0.42 -8.41
CA ILE A 166 -26.11 1.16 -7.14
C ILE A 166 -24.88 2.04 -6.92
N MET A 167 -23.70 1.55 -7.32
CA MET A 167 -22.42 2.25 -7.18
C MET A 167 -21.77 2.47 -8.53
N LYS A 168 -21.35 3.72 -8.78
CA LYS A 168 -20.60 4.08 -9.98
C LYS A 168 -19.11 3.97 -9.68
N PHE A 169 -18.49 2.80 -9.88
CA PHE A 169 -17.09 2.57 -9.56
C PHE A 169 -16.09 3.29 -10.48
N PHE A 170 -16.54 3.72 -11.69
CA PHE A 170 -15.65 4.23 -12.75
C PHE A 170 -16.00 5.61 -13.30
N THR A 171 -16.81 6.41 -12.61
CA THR A 171 -17.28 7.70 -13.13
C THR A 171 -16.24 8.81 -13.19
N ASN A 172 -15.06 8.65 -12.58
CA ASN A 172 -14.00 9.65 -12.56
C ASN A 172 -12.69 9.20 -13.21
N VAL A 173 -12.72 8.13 -14.03
CA VAL A 173 -11.59 7.83 -14.90
C VAL A 173 -11.79 8.68 -16.15
N THR A 174 -11.23 9.89 -16.13
CA THR A 174 -11.11 10.69 -17.36
C THR A 174 -10.33 9.87 -18.39
N PRO A 175 -10.80 9.78 -19.66
CA PRO A 175 -10.13 9.02 -20.71
C PRO A 175 -8.67 9.45 -20.97
N ALA A 176 -8.25 10.60 -20.46
CA ALA A 176 -6.88 11.12 -20.55
C ALA A 176 -5.82 10.37 -19.72
N ALA A 177 -6.22 9.38 -18.91
CA ALA A 177 -5.28 8.60 -18.10
C ALA A 177 -4.96 7.20 -18.71
N ILE A 178 -5.39 6.93 -19.96
CA ILE A 178 -5.21 5.65 -20.68
C ILE A 178 -4.42 5.82 -21.99
N ILE A 179 -3.71 6.94 -22.15
CA ILE A 179 -2.78 7.12 -23.30
C ILE A 179 -1.36 7.24 -22.78
#